data_76c7584606a2a7d16e31cc6e8b2f2251
#
_entry.id   76c7584606a2a7d16e31cc6e8b2f2251
#
_cell.length_a   1.000
_cell.length_b   1.000
_cell.length_c   1.000
_cell.angle_alpha   90.00
_cell.angle_beta   90.00
_cell.angle_gamma   90.00
#
_symmetry.space_group_name_H-M   'P 1'
#
loop_
_entity.id
_entity.type
_entity.pdbx_description
1 polymer ?
#
loop_
_entity_poly.entity_id
_entity_poly.type
_entity_poly.pdbx_seq_one_letter_code
_entity_poly.pdbx_strand_id
1 'polypeptide(L)'
;MSTPMEMSGLNEFERDLLDACLAGADPVLATLRAQADVVRVERREEKPDGVRSFFALPDAVATVEPAAIHISDVDPHIQGLADGASVSLWVIGGRLAFLEVLAYDGAWPSSPRLLGLRYLREHQIGPGTWSATPVDARDADTLARALAGVQPNEYAG
;
A
#
# COMPACT_ATOMS: atom_id res chain seq x y z
N MET A 1 27.90 5.96 -15.10
CA MET A 1 28.00 5.91 -13.64
C MET A 1 26.65 6.21 -13.02
N SER A 2 26.09 5.27 -12.35
CA SER A 2 24.84 5.51 -11.64
C SER A 2 25.13 6.24 -10.32
N THR A 3 24.29 7.20 -9.99
CA THR A 3 24.33 7.81 -8.68
C THR A 3 23.44 6.99 -7.75
N PRO A 4 23.99 6.43 -6.64
CA PRO A 4 23.18 5.60 -5.74
C PRO A 4 22.00 6.34 -5.13
N MET A 5 22.02 7.65 -5.21
CA MET A 5 20.99 8.52 -4.63
C MET A 5 19.94 8.97 -5.65
N GLU A 6 20.03 8.48 -6.88
CA GLU A 6 19.10 8.88 -7.92
C GLU A 6 17.73 8.25 -7.66
N MET A 7 16.74 9.10 -7.46
CA MET A 7 15.35 8.67 -7.27
C MET A 7 14.69 8.41 -8.60
N SER A 8 13.86 7.39 -8.67
CA SER A 8 13.11 7.04 -9.87
C SER A 8 11.62 7.28 -9.64
N GLY A 9 10.88 7.31 -10.73
CA GLY A 9 9.42 7.31 -10.66
C GLY A 9 8.89 5.93 -10.30
N LEU A 10 7.60 5.85 -10.04
CA LEU A 10 6.91 4.58 -9.83
C LEU A 10 6.95 3.77 -11.13
N ASN A 11 7.15 2.46 -11.01
CA ASN A 11 6.91 1.56 -12.13
C ASN A 11 5.40 1.30 -12.27
N GLU A 12 4.99 0.64 -13.36
CA GLU A 12 3.59 0.38 -13.64
C GLU A 12 2.93 -0.46 -12.54
N PHE A 13 3.62 -1.48 -12.05
CA PHE A 13 3.12 -2.33 -10.98
C PHE A 13 2.84 -1.53 -9.70
N GLU A 14 3.80 -0.70 -9.30
CA GLU A 14 3.65 0.17 -8.13
C GLU A 14 2.52 1.18 -8.33
N ARG A 15 2.43 1.77 -9.51
CA ARG A 15 1.39 2.75 -9.83
C ARG A 15 -0.01 2.14 -9.71
N ASP A 16 -0.19 0.96 -10.28
CA ASP A 16 -1.50 0.29 -10.26
C ASP A 16 -1.93 -0.07 -8.84
N LEU A 17 -0.99 -0.55 -8.01
CA LEU A 17 -1.29 -0.86 -6.62
C LEU A 17 -1.56 0.39 -5.80
N LEU A 18 -0.78 1.44 -6.01
CA LEU A 18 -0.98 2.70 -5.31
C LEU A 18 -2.32 3.32 -5.67
N ASP A 19 -2.68 3.31 -6.95
CA ASP A 19 -3.98 3.80 -7.41
C ASP A 19 -5.13 3.03 -6.75
N ALA A 20 -4.99 1.71 -6.62
CA ALA A 20 -6.01 0.89 -5.96
C ALA A 20 -6.12 1.22 -4.46
N CYS A 21 -4.98 1.39 -3.79
CA CYS A 21 -4.97 1.76 -2.37
C CYS A 21 -5.62 3.12 -2.12
N LEU A 22 -5.51 4.04 -3.06
CA LEU A 22 -5.95 5.43 -2.90
C LEU A 22 -7.29 5.73 -3.59
N ALA A 23 -7.97 4.71 -4.13
CA ALA A 23 -9.25 4.88 -4.80
C ALA A 23 -10.35 5.18 -3.78
N GLY A 24 -11.20 6.16 -4.08
CA GLY A 24 -12.35 6.50 -3.27
C GLY A 24 -12.59 7.99 -3.15
N ALA A 25 -13.73 8.35 -2.56
CA ALA A 25 -14.19 9.73 -2.48
C ALA A 25 -13.75 10.47 -1.21
N ASP A 26 -13.15 9.77 -0.24
CA ASP A 26 -12.74 10.41 1.01
C ASP A 26 -11.68 11.48 0.77
N PRO A 27 -11.80 12.67 1.40
CA PRO A 27 -10.83 13.75 1.21
C PRO A 27 -9.39 13.36 1.56
N VAL A 28 -9.17 12.48 2.51
CA VAL A 28 -7.83 11.98 2.85
C VAL A 28 -7.23 11.28 1.62
N LEU A 29 -8.00 10.44 0.95
CA LEU A 29 -7.54 9.77 -0.26
C LEU A 29 -7.23 10.76 -1.37
N ALA A 30 -8.02 11.81 -1.52
CA ALA A 30 -7.78 12.84 -2.54
C ALA A 30 -6.43 13.54 -2.31
N THR A 31 -6.11 13.88 -1.06
CA THR A 31 -4.83 14.47 -0.71
C THR A 31 -3.68 13.51 -0.96
N LEU A 32 -3.84 12.23 -0.59
CA LEU A 32 -2.81 11.22 -0.85
C LEU A 32 -2.61 10.97 -2.35
N ARG A 33 -3.67 11.04 -3.16
CA ARG A 33 -3.53 10.95 -4.61
C ARG A 33 -2.71 12.11 -5.18
N ALA A 34 -2.89 13.31 -4.63
CA ALA A 34 -2.08 14.47 -5.03
C ALA A 34 -0.61 14.25 -4.68
N GLN A 35 -0.32 13.65 -3.51
CA GLN A 35 1.05 13.26 -3.18
C GLN A 35 1.58 12.22 -4.17
N ALA A 36 0.77 11.23 -4.53
CA ALA A 36 1.17 10.18 -5.47
C ALA A 36 1.55 10.74 -6.86
N ASP A 37 0.96 11.87 -7.26
CA ASP A 37 1.27 12.50 -8.54
C ASP A 37 2.69 13.05 -8.61
N VAL A 38 3.31 13.35 -7.47
CA VAL A 38 4.65 13.92 -7.39
C VAL A 38 5.65 13.03 -6.66
N VAL A 39 5.24 11.81 -6.30
CA VAL A 39 6.07 10.87 -5.54
C VAL A 39 7.24 10.35 -6.38
N ARG A 40 8.36 10.12 -5.72
CA ARG A 40 9.51 9.43 -6.28
C ARG A 40 9.84 8.23 -5.40
N VAL A 41 10.44 7.22 -5.98
CA VAL A 41 10.94 6.07 -5.22
C VAL A 41 12.38 6.36 -4.84
N GLU A 42 12.62 6.47 -3.54
CA GLU A 42 13.95 6.72 -3.00
C GLU A 42 14.83 5.47 -3.10
N ARG A 43 14.26 4.31 -2.76
CA ARG A 43 14.94 3.02 -2.87
C ARG A 43 13.91 1.89 -2.82
N ARG A 44 14.33 0.73 -3.30
CA ARG A 44 13.55 -0.50 -3.19
C ARG A 44 14.37 -1.52 -2.42
N GLU A 45 13.76 -2.13 -1.41
CA GLU A 45 14.32 -3.27 -0.70
C GLU A 45 13.70 -4.53 -1.26
N GLU A 46 14.47 -5.31 -1.99
CA GLU A 46 14.03 -6.59 -2.50
C GLU A 46 14.23 -7.65 -1.43
N LYS A 47 13.23 -8.50 -1.25
CA LYS A 47 13.23 -9.61 -0.31
C LYS A 47 12.92 -10.89 -1.07
N PRO A 48 13.25 -12.08 -0.52
CA PRO A 48 12.93 -13.33 -1.22
C PRO A 48 11.44 -13.48 -1.53
N ASP A 49 10.57 -12.90 -0.73
CA ASP A 49 9.11 -13.01 -0.85
C ASP A 49 8.42 -11.72 -1.27
N GLY A 50 9.15 -10.64 -1.55
CA GLY A 50 8.49 -9.39 -1.91
C GLY A 50 9.41 -8.22 -2.11
N VAL A 51 8.83 -7.03 -2.07
CA VAL A 51 9.55 -5.78 -2.25
C VAL A 51 8.91 -4.68 -1.39
N ARG A 52 9.74 -3.81 -0.85
CA ARG A 52 9.30 -2.59 -0.17
C ARG A 52 9.87 -1.39 -0.91
N SER A 53 8.99 -0.52 -1.39
CA SER A 53 9.37 0.69 -2.14
C SER A 53 9.19 1.90 -1.23
N PHE A 54 10.30 2.55 -0.90
CA PHE A 54 10.31 3.74 -0.03
C PHE A 54 10.12 4.99 -0.88
N PHE A 55 9.27 5.89 -0.40
CA PHE A 55 8.86 7.08 -1.14
C PHE A 55 9.56 8.33 -0.63
N ALA A 56 9.78 9.25 -1.55
CA ALA A 56 10.22 10.60 -1.27
C ALA A 56 9.23 11.60 -1.88
N LEU A 57 8.94 12.66 -1.16
CA LEU A 57 8.00 13.69 -1.56
C LEU A 57 8.62 15.07 -1.39
N PRO A 58 8.25 16.05 -2.22
CA PRO A 58 8.63 17.44 -1.97
C PRO A 58 8.14 17.91 -0.61
N ASP A 59 8.90 18.79 0.04
CA ASP A 59 8.55 19.29 1.37
C ASP A 59 7.20 20.01 1.42
N ALA A 60 6.81 20.61 0.31
CA ALA A 60 5.63 21.46 0.24
C ALA A 60 4.31 20.72 -0.01
N VAL A 61 4.32 19.39 -0.10
CA VAL A 61 3.05 18.66 -0.31
C VAL A 61 2.12 18.83 0.89
N ALA A 62 0.82 18.86 0.61
CA ALA A 62 -0.19 18.84 1.66
C ALA A 62 -0.15 17.50 2.36
N THR A 63 -0.27 17.50 3.69
CA THR A 63 -0.28 16.31 4.52
C THR A 63 -1.70 15.97 4.95
N VAL A 64 -1.89 14.76 5.50
CA VAL A 64 -3.20 14.29 5.95
C VAL A 64 -3.21 14.08 7.47
N GLU A 65 -4.41 14.07 8.02
CA GLU A 65 -4.72 13.64 9.37
C GLU A 65 -5.70 12.45 9.30
N PRO A 66 -5.52 11.41 10.08
CA PRO A 66 -4.45 11.21 11.07
C PRO A 66 -3.08 11.03 10.40
N ALA A 67 -2.01 11.29 11.15
CA ALA A 67 -0.65 11.27 10.59
C ALA A 67 -0.15 9.88 10.23
N ALA A 68 -0.66 8.84 10.89
CA ALA A 68 -0.26 7.47 10.63
C ALA A 68 -1.47 6.67 10.13
N ILE A 69 -1.38 6.14 8.92
CA ILE A 69 -2.44 5.35 8.29
C ILE A 69 -1.80 4.11 7.66
N HIS A 70 -2.47 2.98 7.80
CA HIS A 70 -2.07 1.73 7.15
C HIS A 70 -3.23 1.24 6.29
N ILE A 71 -3.02 1.21 4.97
CA ILE A 71 -4.01 0.71 4.01
C ILE A 71 -3.54 -0.65 3.53
N SER A 72 -4.33 -1.69 3.80
CA SER A 72 -3.96 -3.07 3.49
C SER A 72 -5.14 -3.89 2.96
N ASP A 73 -6.12 -3.22 2.37
CA ASP A 73 -7.34 -3.88 1.89
C ASP A 73 -7.32 -4.20 0.39
N VAL A 74 -6.16 -4.09 -0.27
CA VAL A 74 -6.01 -4.47 -1.67
C VAL A 74 -5.54 -5.91 -1.77
N ASP A 75 -6.24 -6.70 -2.58
CA ASP A 75 -5.95 -8.11 -2.82
C ASP A 75 -5.50 -8.29 -4.28
N PRO A 76 -4.20 -8.30 -4.55
CA PRO A 76 -3.70 -8.37 -5.92
C PRO A 76 -3.66 -9.81 -6.43
N HIS A 77 -3.95 -9.98 -7.72
CA HIS A 77 -3.68 -11.21 -8.44
C HIS A 77 -2.41 -11.00 -9.28
N ILE A 78 -1.33 -11.64 -8.87
CA ILE A 78 -0.01 -11.44 -9.46
C ILE A 78 0.40 -12.72 -10.19
N GLN A 79 0.87 -12.57 -11.42
CA GLN A 79 1.33 -13.70 -12.24
C GLN A 79 2.45 -14.45 -11.52
N GLY A 80 2.31 -15.76 -11.40
CA GLY A 80 3.30 -16.61 -10.74
C GLY A 80 3.09 -16.79 -9.24
N LEU A 81 2.09 -16.12 -8.63
CA LEU A 81 1.78 -16.24 -7.21
C LEU A 81 0.36 -16.78 -7.03
N ALA A 82 0.24 -18.12 -6.99
CA ALA A 82 -1.06 -18.79 -6.92
C ALA A 82 -1.82 -18.46 -5.64
N ASP A 83 -1.11 -18.27 -4.53
CA ASP A 83 -1.72 -17.99 -3.23
C ASP A 83 -1.85 -16.50 -2.93
N GLY A 84 -1.46 -15.64 -3.89
CA GLY A 84 -1.61 -14.21 -3.76
C GLY A 84 -0.51 -13.53 -2.96
N ALA A 85 -0.77 -12.28 -2.60
CA ALA A 85 0.19 -11.45 -1.87
C ALA A 85 -0.55 -10.44 -0.99
N SER A 86 0.12 -9.99 0.06
CA SER A 86 -0.36 -8.87 0.87
C SER A 86 0.18 -7.56 0.31
N VAL A 87 -0.63 -6.51 0.41
CA VAL A 87 -0.23 -5.15 0.04
C VAL A 87 -0.39 -4.28 1.28
N SER A 88 0.64 -3.54 1.63
CA SER A 88 0.62 -2.59 2.73
C SER A 88 1.13 -1.24 2.26
N LEU A 89 0.26 -0.24 2.31
CA LEU A 89 0.64 1.15 2.08
C LEU A 89 0.66 1.88 3.42
N TRP A 90 1.80 2.46 3.74
CA TRP A 90 1.97 3.20 4.99
C TRP A 90 2.07 4.70 4.72
N VAL A 91 1.32 5.44 5.50
CA VAL A 91 1.37 6.91 5.59
C VAL A 91 1.94 7.23 6.97
N ILE A 92 3.00 8.01 7.03
CA ILE A 92 3.68 8.38 8.28
C ILE A 92 3.95 9.87 8.23
N GLY A 93 3.61 10.57 9.32
CA GLY A 93 3.73 12.02 9.35
C GLY A 93 2.79 12.72 8.37
N GLY A 94 1.69 12.07 8.01
CA GLY A 94 0.74 12.60 7.03
C GLY A 94 1.20 12.50 5.57
N ARG A 95 2.25 11.72 5.28
CA ARG A 95 2.90 11.61 3.97
C ARG A 95 3.02 10.16 3.56
N LEU A 96 2.89 9.86 2.28
CA LEU A 96 3.17 8.52 1.76
C LEU A 96 4.60 8.13 2.13
N ALA A 97 4.76 7.00 2.80
CA ALA A 97 6.05 6.55 3.31
C ALA A 97 6.62 5.38 2.52
N PHE A 98 5.89 4.29 2.42
CA PHE A 98 6.34 3.14 1.62
C PHE A 98 5.17 2.23 1.25
N LEU A 99 5.39 1.45 0.20
CA LEU A 99 4.49 0.40 -0.27
C LEU A 99 5.23 -0.93 -0.17
N GLU A 100 4.63 -1.90 0.52
CA GLU A 100 5.22 -3.23 0.66
C GLU A 100 4.28 -4.27 0.06
N VAL A 101 4.82 -5.18 -0.74
CA VAL A 101 4.07 -6.30 -1.31
C VAL A 101 4.83 -7.57 -0.98
N LEU A 102 4.16 -8.51 -0.31
CA LEU A 102 4.76 -9.77 0.13
C LEU A 102 3.90 -10.94 -0.33
N ALA A 103 4.52 -11.92 -1.01
CA ALA A 103 3.84 -13.15 -1.38
C ALA A 103 3.47 -13.94 -0.13
N TYR A 104 2.25 -14.49 -0.10
CA TYR A 104 1.84 -15.37 0.99
C TYR A 104 2.61 -16.70 0.94
N ASP A 105 2.96 -17.15 -0.24
CA ASP A 105 3.73 -18.36 -0.42
C ASP A 105 4.51 -18.27 -1.73
N GLY A 106 5.69 -18.86 -1.77
CA GLY A 106 6.52 -18.89 -2.96
C GLY A 106 7.47 -17.71 -3.06
N ALA A 107 8.29 -17.75 -4.11
CA ALA A 107 9.30 -16.74 -4.38
C ALA A 107 8.71 -15.57 -5.14
N TRP A 108 9.20 -14.37 -4.81
CA TRP A 108 8.79 -13.16 -5.52
C TRP A 108 9.30 -13.19 -6.96
N PRO A 109 8.43 -12.95 -7.97
CA PRO A 109 8.86 -12.96 -9.36
C PRO A 109 9.81 -11.79 -9.68
N SER A 110 10.76 -12.00 -10.57
CA SER A 110 11.73 -10.97 -10.96
C SER A 110 11.08 -9.78 -11.66
N SER A 111 9.99 -10.02 -12.39
CA SER A 111 9.22 -8.98 -13.07
C SER A 111 7.75 -9.15 -12.71
N PRO A 112 7.32 -8.64 -11.55
CA PRO A 112 5.95 -8.83 -11.10
C PRO A 112 4.97 -8.20 -12.07
N ARG A 113 3.92 -8.95 -12.40
CA ARG A 113 2.87 -8.50 -13.29
C ARG A 113 1.50 -8.67 -12.62
N LEU A 114 0.78 -7.57 -12.55
CA LEU A 114 -0.56 -7.56 -11.99
C LEU A 114 -1.56 -8.04 -13.05
N LEU A 115 -2.26 -9.13 -12.76
CA LEU A 115 -3.29 -9.69 -13.65
C LEU A 115 -4.68 -9.17 -13.31
N GLY A 116 -4.88 -8.70 -12.11
CA GLY A 116 -6.12 -8.13 -11.64
C GLY A 116 -6.01 -7.83 -10.16
N LEU A 117 -7.04 -7.21 -9.61
CA LEU A 117 -7.09 -6.99 -8.18
C LEU A 117 -8.53 -6.94 -7.70
N ARG A 118 -8.68 -7.27 -6.43
CA ARG A 118 -9.92 -7.11 -5.69
C ARG A 118 -9.59 -6.38 -4.40
N TYR A 119 -10.58 -6.30 -3.52
CA TYR A 119 -10.40 -5.73 -2.20
C TYR A 119 -10.69 -6.78 -1.15
N LEU A 120 -10.23 -6.54 0.06
CA LEU A 120 -10.50 -7.39 1.21
C LEU A 120 -11.52 -6.68 2.10
N ARG A 121 -12.59 -7.38 2.45
CA ARG A 121 -13.53 -6.90 3.45
C ARG A 121 -13.18 -7.56 4.78
N GLU A 122 -12.81 -6.74 5.75
CA GLU A 122 -12.54 -7.21 7.10
C GLU A 122 -13.84 -7.42 7.85
N HIS A 123 -13.90 -8.51 8.61
CA HIS A 123 -15.06 -8.80 9.45
C HIS A 123 -14.61 -9.48 10.74
N GLN A 124 -15.33 -9.20 11.82
CA GLN A 124 -15.03 -9.76 13.12
C GLN A 124 -15.64 -11.15 13.21
N ILE A 125 -14.85 -12.14 13.60
CA ILE A 125 -15.27 -13.53 13.75
C ILE A 125 -15.32 -13.97 15.22
N GLY A 126 -14.93 -13.08 16.13
CA GLY A 126 -14.96 -13.29 17.57
C GLY A 126 -14.42 -12.07 18.28
N PRO A 127 -14.48 -12.00 19.63
CA PRO A 127 -13.94 -10.87 20.37
C PRO A 127 -12.45 -10.66 20.06
N GLY A 128 -12.11 -9.50 19.47
CA GLY A 128 -10.74 -9.17 19.10
C GLY A 128 -10.16 -9.98 17.96
N THR A 129 -10.95 -10.82 17.28
CA THR A 129 -10.49 -11.67 16.19
C THR A 129 -11.13 -11.25 14.88
N TRP A 130 -10.29 -10.95 13.89
CA TRP A 130 -10.71 -10.47 12.59
C TRP A 130 -10.26 -11.42 11.49
N SER A 131 -11.06 -11.47 10.43
CA SER A 131 -10.72 -12.18 9.20
C SER A 131 -11.01 -11.25 8.02
N ALA A 132 -10.53 -11.62 6.85
CA ALA A 132 -10.74 -10.83 5.64
C ALA A 132 -11.22 -11.74 4.51
N THR A 133 -12.16 -11.25 3.71
CA THR A 133 -12.73 -11.98 2.58
C THR A 133 -12.58 -11.14 1.32
N PRO A 134 -12.12 -11.71 0.20
CA PRO A 134 -12.04 -10.99 -1.07
C PRO A 134 -13.42 -10.57 -1.56
N VAL A 135 -13.52 -9.32 -2.01
CA VAL A 135 -14.74 -8.73 -2.59
C VAL A 135 -14.36 -7.89 -3.81
N ASP A 136 -15.29 -7.75 -4.75
CA ASP A 136 -15.01 -7.02 -5.98
C ASP A 136 -14.99 -5.51 -5.78
N ALA A 137 -15.89 -4.99 -4.97
CA ALA A 137 -15.97 -3.56 -4.67
C ALA A 137 -15.36 -3.27 -3.31
N ARG A 138 -14.67 -2.13 -3.17
CA ARG A 138 -14.05 -1.73 -1.91
C ARG A 138 -15.10 -1.56 -0.82
N ASP A 139 -14.87 -2.20 0.32
CA ASP A 139 -15.78 -2.15 1.46
C ASP A 139 -15.58 -0.85 2.23
N ALA A 140 -16.67 -0.08 2.38
CA ALA A 140 -16.60 1.24 2.99
C ALA A 140 -16.18 1.18 4.46
N ASP A 141 -16.65 0.20 5.22
CA ASP A 141 -16.32 0.08 6.64
C ASP A 141 -14.85 -0.32 6.85
N THR A 142 -14.35 -1.22 6.02
CA THR A 142 -12.93 -1.62 6.05
C THR A 142 -12.04 -0.41 5.77
N LEU A 143 -12.37 0.35 4.74
CA LEU A 143 -11.63 1.57 4.39
C LEU A 143 -11.71 2.61 5.50
N ALA A 144 -12.89 2.82 6.08
CA ALA A 144 -13.07 3.79 7.16
C ALA A 144 -12.20 3.45 8.37
N ARG A 145 -12.08 2.18 8.71
CA ARG A 145 -11.19 1.75 9.81
C ARG A 145 -9.72 2.04 9.48
N ALA A 146 -9.30 1.80 8.25
CA ALA A 146 -7.93 2.12 7.83
C ALA A 146 -7.65 3.63 7.93
N LEU A 147 -8.59 4.46 7.47
CA LEU A 147 -8.43 5.91 7.46
C LEU A 147 -8.58 6.55 8.84
N ALA A 148 -9.11 5.80 9.80
CA ALA A 148 -9.17 6.28 11.20
C ALA A 148 -7.79 6.35 11.85
N GLY A 149 -6.79 5.73 11.23
CA GLY A 149 -5.40 5.80 11.68
C GLY A 149 -4.99 4.65 12.57
N VAL A 150 -3.68 4.52 12.76
CA VAL A 150 -3.09 3.51 13.63
C VAL A 150 -2.47 4.16 14.84
N GLN A 151 -2.46 3.42 15.94
CA GLN A 151 -1.78 3.88 17.16
C GLN A 151 -0.26 3.77 16.97
N PRO A 152 0.53 4.69 17.56
CA PRO A 152 1.98 4.67 17.39
C PRO A 152 2.63 3.33 17.74
N ASN A 153 2.11 2.59 18.71
CA ASN A 153 2.65 1.31 19.11
C ASN A 153 2.39 0.17 18.11
N GLU A 154 1.51 0.36 17.14
CA GLU A 154 1.19 -0.66 16.15
C GLU A 154 2.25 -0.79 15.05
N TYR A 155 3.01 0.29 14.83
CA TYR A 155 4.05 0.27 13.80
C TYR A 155 5.47 0.47 14.37
N ALA A 156 5.59 0.53 15.68
CA ALA A 156 6.88 0.73 16.34
C ALA A 156 7.61 -0.59 16.62
N GLY A 157 6.98 -1.71 16.32
CA GLY A 157 7.52 -3.02 16.60
C GLY A 157 8.54 -3.54 15.61
#